data_dce795421030ee98a931296ed9b95965
#
_entry.id   dce795421030ee98a931296ed9b95965
#
_cell.length_a   1.000
_cell.length_b   1.000
_cell.length_c   1.000
_cell.angle_alpha   90.00
_cell.angle_beta   90.00
_cell.angle_gamma   90.00
#
_symmetry.space_group_name_H-M   'P 1'
#
loop_
_entity.id
_entity.type
_entity.pdbx_description
1 polymer ?
#
loop_
_entity_poly.entity_id
_entity_poly.type
_entity_poly.pdbx_seq_one_letter_code
_entity_poly.pdbx_strand_id
1 'polypeptide(L)'
;MKNSGKPFLLQPAGKDYLWGGNRLNEEFSKNMPQFPLAETWECSTHPDGQSKVASGEEKGKYLSDYIRRHPECMGTHPRTKEELPILIKLIDAKENLSVQVHPTDEYAAKKEHGALGKSELWYVLDASKDAKLMYGLSHDIEKEELRQSIQDGTLDQHLQKIPVKKDDLFFVEAGTIHAI
;
A
#
# COMPACT_ATOMS: atom_id res chain seq x y z
N MET A 1 7.52 31.28 13.41
CA MET A 1 6.12 31.53 12.96
C MET A 1 5.39 30.21 13.00
N LYS A 2 4.22 30.11 13.64
CA LYS A 2 3.41 28.89 13.64
C LYS A 2 3.00 28.61 12.21
N ASN A 3 3.42 27.48 11.66
CA ASN A 3 2.98 27.04 10.34
C ASN A 3 1.47 26.83 10.41
N SER A 4 0.71 27.68 9.76
CA SER A 4 -0.73 27.88 9.99
C SER A 4 -1.58 26.83 9.28
N GLY A 5 -1.19 25.56 9.29
CA GLY A 5 -2.00 24.46 8.75
C GLY A 5 -2.32 24.60 7.25
N LYS A 6 -1.49 25.31 6.49
CA LYS A 6 -1.68 25.43 5.04
C LYS A 6 -1.35 24.08 4.36
N PRO A 7 -2.18 23.64 3.42
CA PRO A 7 -1.89 22.45 2.65
C PRO A 7 -0.61 22.64 1.82
N PHE A 8 0.12 21.58 1.62
CA PHE A 8 1.31 21.52 0.76
C PHE A 8 1.28 20.28 -0.13
N LEU A 9 2.02 20.33 -1.21
CA LEU A 9 2.14 19.22 -2.14
C LEU A 9 3.23 18.24 -1.68
N LEU A 10 3.02 16.96 -1.99
CA LEU A 10 4.02 15.91 -1.80
C LEU A 10 4.56 15.45 -3.15
N GLN A 11 5.83 15.11 -3.16
CA GLN A 11 6.48 14.34 -4.22
C GLN A 11 6.51 12.88 -3.78
N PRO A 12 5.90 11.95 -4.52
CA PRO A 12 5.89 10.54 -4.18
C PRO A 12 7.26 9.88 -4.28
N ALA A 13 7.39 8.71 -3.66
CA ALA A 13 8.49 7.78 -3.91
C ALA A 13 8.04 6.72 -4.93
N GLY A 14 8.84 6.47 -5.97
CA GLY A 14 8.55 5.48 -7.00
C GLY A 14 9.14 4.12 -6.67
N LYS A 15 8.49 3.05 -7.17
CA LYS A 15 8.91 1.64 -7.05
C LYS A 15 8.91 0.98 -8.43
N ASP A 16 9.94 0.22 -8.71
CA ASP A 16 10.23 -0.43 -10.00
C ASP A 16 10.09 -1.96 -9.95
N TYR A 17 9.05 -2.43 -9.27
CA TYR A 17 8.79 -3.87 -9.21
C TYR A 17 8.52 -4.45 -10.60
N LEU A 18 9.03 -5.67 -10.85
CA LEU A 18 8.99 -6.34 -12.16
C LEU A 18 7.57 -6.57 -12.70
N TRP A 19 6.58 -6.70 -11.83
CA TRP A 19 5.18 -6.86 -12.20
C TRP A 19 4.50 -5.56 -12.65
N GLY A 20 5.18 -4.41 -12.51
CA GLY A 20 4.64 -3.10 -12.81
C GLY A 20 4.52 -2.79 -14.31
N GLY A 21 3.63 -1.87 -14.62
CA GLY A 21 3.53 -1.22 -15.92
C GLY A 21 4.23 0.13 -15.96
N ASN A 22 3.77 1.00 -16.86
CA ASN A 22 4.27 2.37 -16.98
C ASN A 22 3.14 3.42 -17.03
N ARG A 23 1.89 3.00 -16.81
CA ARG A 23 0.71 3.88 -16.88
C ARG A 23 0.79 5.03 -15.88
N LEU A 24 1.45 4.85 -14.72
CA LEU A 24 1.63 5.92 -13.74
C LEU A 24 2.42 7.11 -14.34
N ASN A 25 3.41 6.85 -15.20
CA ASN A 25 4.09 7.90 -15.95
C ASN A 25 3.24 8.42 -17.12
N GLU A 26 2.67 7.53 -17.92
CA GLU A 26 2.00 7.84 -19.18
C GLU A 26 0.64 8.51 -19.00
N GLU A 27 -0.17 8.00 -18.07
CA GLU A 27 -1.56 8.45 -17.89
C GLU A 27 -1.73 9.37 -16.66
N PHE A 28 -0.91 9.16 -15.60
CA PHE A 28 -1.00 9.92 -14.34
C PHE A 28 0.10 10.98 -14.19
N SER A 29 0.94 11.17 -15.21
CA SER A 29 1.95 12.23 -15.28
C SER A 29 2.90 12.27 -14.07
N LYS A 30 3.29 11.11 -13.54
CA LYS A 30 4.17 11.05 -12.37
C LYS A 30 5.59 11.52 -12.68
N ASN A 31 6.03 11.39 -13.93
CA ASN A 31 7.34 11.86 -14.43
C ASN A 31 8.51 11.35 -13.58
N MET A 32 8.48 10.07 -13.22
CA MET A 32 9.48 9.43 -12.38
C MET A 32 10.47 8.61 -13.22
N PRO A 33 11.73 8.47 -12.79
CA PRO A 33 12.77 7.79 -13.58
C PRO A 33 12.67 6.26 -13.57
N GLN A 34 11.90 5.68 -12.68
CA GLN A 34 11.74 4.23 -12.56
C GLN A 34 11.06 3.65 -13.81
N PHE A 35 11.54 2.48 -14.27
CA PHE A 35 10.96 1.72 -15.36
C PHE A 35 11.17 0.21 -15.12
N PRO A 36 10.08 -0.57 -14.97
CA PRO A 36 8.69 -0.12 -14.88
C PRO A 36 8.44 0.80 -13.68
N LEU A 37 7.36 1.58 -13.70
CA LEU A 37 6.88 2.33 -12.53
C LEU A 37 5.67 1.62 -11.94
N ALA A 38 5.94 0.63 -11.10
CA ALA A 38 4.92 -0.25 -10.53
C ALA A 38 4.05 0.42 -9.48
N GLU A 39 4.66 1.22 -8.61
CA GLU A 39 3.96 1.96 -7.55
C GLU A 39 4.49 3.37 -7.40
N THR A 40 3.62 4.29 -6.98
CA THR A 40 4.02 5.59 -6.43
C THR A 40 3.42 5.74 -5.04
N TRP A 41 4.28 5.93 -4.04
CA TRP A 41 3.89 6.14 -2.65
C TRP A 41 3.64 7.61 -2.42
N GLU A 42 2.38 7.99 -2.58
CA GLU A 42 1.92 9.38 -2.64
C GLU A 42 2.05 10.11 -1.30
N CYS A 43 1.73 9.40 -0.22
CA CYS A 43 1.85 9.92 1.14
C CYS A 43 2.41 8.82 2.03
N SER A 44 3.69 8.93 2.37
CA SER A 44 4.43 7.88 3.07
C SER A 44 5.54 8.47 3.95
N THR A 45 5.61 7.96 5.18
CA THR A 45 6.76 8.12 6.08
C THR A 45 7.55 6.82 6.22
N HIS A 46 7.16 5.76 5.49
CA HIS A 46 7.79 4.45 5.55
C HIS A 46 9.25 4.53 5.09
N PRO A 47 10.23 3.93 5.81
CA PRO A 47 11.67 4.05 5.49
C PRO A 47 12.02 3.59 4.06
N ASP A 48 11.33 2.58 3.55
CA ASP A 48 11.57 2.06 2.20
C ASP A 48 11.09 3.00 1.07
N GLY A 49 10.31 4.04 1.38
CA GLY A 49 9.79 4.93 0.36
C GLY A 49 9.10 6.15 0.94
N GLN A 50 9.89 7.09 1.44
CA GLN A 50 9.35 8.32 2.01
C GLN A 50 8.99 9.33 0.94
N SER A 51 7.80 9.94 1.07
CA SER A 51 7.42 11.11 0.29
C SER A 51 8.23 12.34 0.74
N LYS A 52 8.42 13.29 -0.19
CA LYS A 52 9.06 14.57 0.09
C LYS A 52 8.06 15.71 -0.03
N VAL A 53 8.24 16.73 0.78
CA VAL A 53 7.50 17.99 0.63
C VAL A 53 7.87 18.63 -0.70
N ALA A 54 6.90 18.91 -1.55
CA ALA A 54 7.12 19.44 -2.90
C ALA A 54 6.86 20.95 -3.02
N SER A 55 6.24 21.57 -2.01
CA SER A 55 5.90 23.01 -2.03
C SER A 55 6.12 23.68 -0.67
N GLY A 56 6.18 25.02 -0.67
CA GLY A 56 6.37 25.81 0.55
C GLY A 56 7.82 25.84 1.06
N GLU A 57 8.00 26.34 2.29
CA GLU A 57 9.32 26.59 2.90
C GLU A 57 10.10 25.30 3.17
N GLU A 58 9.40 24.19 3.38
CA GLU A 58 9.99 22.90 3.70
C GLU A 58 10.25 22.01 2.47
N LYS A 59 10.13 22.59 1.27
CA LYS A 59 10.34 21.86 -0.01
C LYS A 59 11.66 21.08 -0.02
N GLY A 60 11.59 19.83 -0.46
CA GLY A 60 12.72 18.90 -0.59
C GLY A 60 13.00 18.05 0.65
N LYS A 61 12.39 18.35 1.79
CA LYS A 61 12.56 17.56 3.02
C LYS A 61 11.63 16.35 3.02
N TYR A 62 12.01 15.29 3.72
CA TYR A 62 11.15 14.13 3.90
C TYR A 62 9.92 14.46 4.74
N LEU A 63 8.81 13.80 4.43
CA LEU A 63 7.56 13.99 5.17
C LEU A 63 7.71 13.61 6.66
N SER A 64 8.49 12.58 6.98
CA SER A 64 8.79 12.19 8.36
C SER A 64 9.54 13.30 9.13
N ASP A 65 10.48 14.01 8.47
CA ASP A 65 11.18 15.14 9.06
C ASP A 65 10.26 16.33 9.29
N TYR A 66 9.32 16.54 8.38
CA TYR A 66 8.27 17.56 8.53
C TYR A 66 7.39 17.27 9.75
N ILE A 67 6.87 16.04 9.86
CA ILE A 67 6.00 15.62 10.97
C ILE A 67 6.72 15.75 12.32
N ARG A 68 7.97 15.34 12.42
CA ARG A 68 8.75 15.49 13.67
C ARG A 68 8.90 16.95 14.13
N ARG A 69 8.97 17.88 13.19
CA ARG A 69 9.06 19.33 13.49
C ARG A 69 7.71 19.99 13.71
N HIS A 70 6.66 19.38 13.18
CA HIS A 70 5.29 19.88 13.21
C HIS A 70 4.31 18.81 13.70
N PRO A 71 4.51 18.27 14.93
CA PRO A 71 3.69 17.17 15.44
C PRO A 71 2.19 17.52 15.54
N GLU A 72 1.86 18.80 15.57
CA GLU A 72 0.48 19.30 15.56
C GLU A 72 -0.28 18.92 14.27
N CYS A 73 0.42 18.64 13.16
CA CYS A 73 -0.21 18.20 11.90
C CYS A 73 -0.82 16.79 11.99
N MET A 74 -0.41 16.00 12.98
CA MET A 74 -0.95 14.67 13.22
C MET A 74 -2.30 14.67 13.97
N GLY A 75 -2.81 15.84 14.30
CA GLY A 75 -4.07 16.01 15.02
C GLY A 75 -3.95 15.81 16.53
N THR A 76 -5.10 15.64 17.21
CA THR A 76 -5.18 15.63 18.67
C THR A 76 -5.00 14.25 19.31
N HIS A 77 -5.25 13.18 18.53
CA HIS A 77 -5.19 11.80 19.01
C HIS A 77 -4.41 10.88 18.05
N PRO A 78 -3.15 11.20 17.72
CA PRO A 78 -2.38 10.35 16.81
C PRO A 78 -2.01 9.02 17.49
N ARG A 79 -2.03 7.92 16.73
CA ARG A 79 -1.52 6.61 17.20
C ARG A 79 -0.02 6.67 17.47
N THR A 80 0.70 7.42 16.64
CA THR A 80 2.13 7.74 16.81
C THR A 80 2.33 9.24 16.57
N LYS A 81 3.43 9.80 17.05
CA LYS A 81 3.79 11.22 16.81
C LYS A 81 4.92 11.38 15.79
N GLU A 82 5.50 10.30 15.34
CA GLU A 82 6.71 10.31 14.52
C GLU A 82 6.46 9.78 13.11
N GLU A 83 5.44 8.93 12.97
CA GLU A 83 5.11 8.25 11.71
C GLU A 83 3.64 8.42 11.39
N LEU A 84 3.36 8.64 10.13
CA LEU A 84 1.99 8.65 9.63
C LEU A 84 1.44 7.22 9.60
N PRO A 85 0.33 6.91 10.32
CA PRO A 85 -0.20 5.55 10.37
C PRO A 85 -1.01 5.16 9.13
N ILE A 86 -0.67 5.75 7.99
CA ILE A 86 -1.29 5.49 6.70
C ILE A 86 -0.23 5.60 5.60
N LEU A 87 -0.35 4.74 4.59
CA LEU A 87 0.40 4.79 3.35
C LEU A 87 -0.60 4.89 2.19
N ILE A 88 -0.53 5.97 1.43
CA ILE A 88 -1.35 6.15 0.22
C ILE A 88 -0.47 5.89 -0.99
N LYS A 89 -0.89 4.97 -1.85
CA LYS A 89 -0.14 4.65 -3.07
C LYS A 89 -1.06 4.43 -4.28
N LEU A 90 -0.50 4.68 -5.47
CA LEU A 90 -1.06 4.21 -6.73
C LEU A 90 -0.27 2.97 -7.15
N ILE A 91 -0.96 2.01 -7.73
CA ILE A 91 -0.41 0.73 -8.20
C ILE A 91 -0.78 0.56 -9.67
N ASP A 92 0.19 0.25 -10.51
CA ASP A 92 -0.02 -0.17 -11.90
C ASP A 92 0.40 -1.64 -12.03
N ALA A 93 -0.56 -2.53 -11.82
CA ALA A 93 -0.39 -3.97 -11.90
C ALA A 93 -0.53 -4.44 -13.35
N LYS A 94 0.59 -4.59 -14.06
CA LYS A 94 0.64 -5.17 -15.42
C LYS A 94 0.65 -6.70 -15.37
N GLU A 95 1.35 -7.26 -14.40
CA GLU A 95 1.43 -8.70 -14.14
C GLU A 95 0.89 -8.99 -12.73
N ASN A 96 0.60 -10.24 -12.44
CA ASN A 96 0.12 -10.64 -11.13
C ASN A 96 1.13 -10.33 -10.02
N LEU A 97 0.65 -9.78 -8.92
CA LEU A 97 1.43 -9.61 -7.71
C LEU A 97 1.48 -10.94 -6.93
N SER A 98 2.45 -11.03 -6.02
CA SER A 98 2.53 -12.16 -5.11
C SER A 98 1.33 -12.22 -4.16
N VAL A 99 0.90 -13.44 -3.83
CA VAL A 99 -0.10 -13.65 -2.77
C VAL A 99 0.51 -13.29 -1.43
N GLN A 100 -0.22 -12.52 -0.64
CA GLN A 100 0.23 -12.01 0.64
C GLN A 100 -0.88 -12.00 1.69
N VAL A 101 -0.48 -11.91 2.95
CA VAL A 101 -1.33 -11.69 4.10
C VAL A 101 -0.65 -10.67 5.02
N HIS A 102 -1.39 -9.70 5.49
CA HIS A 102 -0.87 -8.71 6.44
C HIS A 102 -1.29 -9.07 7.87
N PRO A 103 -0.39 -8.87 8.85
CA PRO A 103 -0.67 -9.20 10.24
C PRO A 103 -1.74 -8.29 10.85
N THR A 104 -2.45 -8.81 11.86
CA THR A 104 -3.24 -7.99 12.77
C THR A 104 -2.32 -7.20 13.73
N ASP A 105 -2.83 -6.13 14.36
CA ASP A 105 -2.08 -5.37 15.38
C ASP A 105 -1.56 -6.29 16.50
N GLU A 106 -2.39 -7.25 16.95
CA GLU A 106 -2.00 -8.18 18.00
C GLU A 106 -0.85 -9.12 17.58
N TYR A 107 -0.92 -9.66 16.37
CA TYR A 107 0.14 -10.51 15.84
C TYR A 107 1.43 -9.70 15.62
N ALA A 108 1.33 -8.54 14.98
CA ALA A 108 2.47 -7.68 14.67
C ALA A 108 3.20 -7.22 15.94
N ALA A 109 2.46 -6.83 16.98
CA ALA A 109 3.05 -6.46 18.27
C ALA A 109 3.88 -7.58 18.89
N LYS A 110 3.44 -8.85 18.73
CA LYS A 110 4.09 -10.02 19.34
C LYS A 110 5.22 -10.61 18.49
N LYS A 111 5.09 -10.57 17.16
CA LYS A 111 5.94 -11.33 16.22
C LYS A 111 6.75 -10.47 15.28
N GLU A 112 6.36 -9.21 15.07
CA GLU A 112 6.99 -8.27 14.14
C GLU A 112 7.64 -7.09 14.88
N HIS A 113 8.27 -7.39 16.02
CA HIS A 113 9.05 -6.41 16.80
C HIS A 113 8.29 -5.13 17.19
N GLY A 114 6.98 -5.24 17.43
CA GLY A 114 6.14 -4.10 17.80
C GLY A 114 5.61 -3.28 16.63
N ALA A 115 5.71 -3.78 15.41
CA ALA A 115 5.10 -3.16 14.24
C ALA A 115 3.56 -3.07 14.39
N LEU A 116 2.95 -2.23 13.58
CA LEU A 116 1.50 -2.16 13.47
C LEU A 116 0.99 -3.23 12.50
N GLY A 117 -0.23 -3.70 12.73
CA GLY A 117 -0.98 -4.48 11.75
C GLY A 117 -1.32 -3.62 10.53
N LYS A 118 -1.74 -4.27 9.44
CA LYS A 118 -2.04 -3.58 8.20
C LYS A 118 -3.37 -4.06 7.62
N SER A 119 -4.37 -3.17 7.62
CA SER A 119 -5.56 -3.27 6.79
C SER A 119 -5.44 -2.35 5.59
N GLU A 120 -6.06 -2.67 4.47
CA GLU A 120 -5.97 -1.92 3.23
C GLU A 120 -7.35 -1.54 2.71
N LEU A 121 -7.41 -0.43 2.00
CA LEU A 121 -8.57 -0.02 1.22
C LEU A 121 -8.12 0.15 -0.21
N TRP A 122 -8.70 -0.60 -1.14
CA TRP A 122 -8.41 -0.50 -2.56
C TRP A 122 -9.56 0.13 -3.30
N TYR A 123 -9.26 1.13 -4.10
CA TYR A 123 -10.17 1.74 -5.05
C TYR A 123 -9.64 1.48 -6.47
N VAL A 124 -10.44 0.82 -7.29
CA VAL A 124 -10.05 0.43 -8.65
C VAL A 124 -10.22 1.61 -9.59
N LEU A 125 -9.11 2.20 -10.02
CA LEU A 125 -9.10 3.32 -10.97
C LEU A 125 -9.41 2.85 -12.39
N ASP A 126 -8.90 1.67 -12.75
CA ASP A 126 -9.16 1.01 -14.03
C ASP A 126 -8.88 -0.49 -13.91
N ALA A 127 -9.49 -1.30 -14.78
CA ALA A 127 -9.31 -2.74 -14.81
C ALA A 127 -9.46 -3.27 -16.24
N SER A 128 -8.65 -4.26 -16.63
CA SER A 128 -8.85 -4.98 -17.87
C SER A 128 -10.15 -5.81 -17.82
N LYS A 129 -10.67 -6.20 -19.00
CA LYS A 129 -11.98 -6.88 -19.12
C LYS A 129 -12.13 -8.12 -18.24
N ASP A 130 -11.04 -8.87 -18.07
CA ASP A 130 -11.06 -10.15 -17.32
C ASP A 130 -10.25 -10.08 -16.01
N ALA A 131 -9.99 -8.86 -15.52
CA ALA A 131 -9.24 -8.65 -14.29
C ALA A 131 -9.94 -9.26 -13.09
N LYS A 132 -9.16 -9.84 -12.19
CA LYS A 132 -9.63 -10.47 -10.96
C LYS A 132 -8.69 -10.14 -9.82
N LEU A 133 -9.23 -10.08 -8.62
CA LEU A 133 -8.46 -10.08 -7.37
C LEU A 133 -8.56 -11.45 -6.72
N MET A 134 -7.48 -11.87 -6.07
CA MET A 134 -7.51 -12.93 -5.09
C MET A 134 -7.92 -12.30 -3.75
N TYR A 135 -9.03 -12.75 -3.17
CA TYR A 135 -9.58 -12.12 -1.98
C TYR A 135 -10.18 -13.14 -1.04
N GLY A 136 -9.38 -13.59 -0.08
CA GLY A 136 -9.74 -14.65 0.85
C GLY A 136 -9.67 -16.06 0.25
N LEU A 137 -10.14 -17.01 1.02
CA LEU A 137 -10.24 -18.40 0.62
C LEU A 137 -11.63 -18.68 0.01
N SER A 138 -11.70 -19.59 -0.94
CA SER A 138 -12.96 -20.02 -1.57
C SER A 138 -13.80 -20.97 -0.70
N HIS A 139 -13.19 -21.57 0.31
CA HIS A 139 -13.78 -22.50 1.25
C HIS A 139 -12.91 -22.59 2.52
N ASP A 140 -13.48 -23.17 3.56
CA ASP A 140 -12.72 -23.47 4.77
C ASP A 140 -11.62 -24.49 4.46
N ILE A 141 -10.42 -24.25 4.96
CA ILE A 141 -9.25 -25.10 4.74
C ILE A 141 -8.54 -25.35 6.06
N GLU A 142 -8.11 -26.58 6.29
CA GLU A 142 -7.31 -26.91 7.46
C GLU A 142 -5.88 -26.38 7.31
N LYS A 143 -5.28 -26.02 8.46
CA LYS A 143 -3.94 -25.41 8.49
C LYS A 143 -2.89 -26.23 7.77
N GLU A 144 -2.96 -27.55 7.91
CA GLU A 144 -1.98 -28.46 7.29
C GLU A 144 -2.17 -28.56 5.77
N GLU A 145 -3.42 -28.57 5.32
CA GLU A 145 -3.76 -28.52 3.90
C GLU A 145 -3.31 -27.21 3.27
N LEU A 146 -3.54 -26.06 3.94
CA LEU A 146 -3.04 -24.76 3.49
C LEU A 146 -1.51 -24.76 3.38
N ARG A 147 -0.81 -25.31 4.38
CA ARG A 147 0.65 -25.43 4.35
C ARG A 147 1.12 -26.25 3.16
N GLN A 148 0.50 -27.39 2.94
CA GLN A 148 0.84 -28.28 1.83
C GLN A 148 0.60 -27.58 0.48
N SER A 149 -0.53 -26.90 0.30
CA SER A 149 -0.83 -26.19 -0.94
C SER A 149 0.18 -25.06 -1.26
N ILE A 150 0.73 -24.41 -0.22
CA ILE A 150 1.83 -23.43 -0.40
C ILE A 150 3.10 -24.14 -0.87
N GLN A 151 3.46 -25.29 -0.27
CA GLN A 151 4.66 -26.03 -0.63
C GLN A 151 4.59 -26.64 -2.05
N ASP A 152 3.41 -27.09 -2.43
CA ASP A 152 3.16 -27.72 -3.74
C ASP A 152 2.87 -26.70 -4.85
N GLY A 153 2.77 -25.39 -4.51
CA GLY A 153 2.45 -24.35 -5.47
C GLY A 153 1.01 -24.40 -6.00
N THR A 154 0.09 -24.99 -5.24
CA THR A 154 -1.33 -25.15 -5.61
C THR A 154 -2.26 -24.19 -4.86
N LEU A 155 -1.72 -23.26 -4.10
CA LEU A 155 -2.46 -22.33 -3.26
C LEU A 155 -3.57 -21.57 -4.03
N ASP A 156 -3.34 -21.25 -5.30
CA ASP A 156 -4.30 -20.50 -6.13
C ASP A 156 -5.64 -21.23 -6.34
N GLN A 157 -5.67 -22.56 -6.16
CA GLN A 157 -6.88 -23.40 -6.24
C GLN A 157 -7.81 -23.19 -5.04
N HIS A 158 -7.26 -22.72 -3.93
CA HIS A 158 -7.99 -22.45 -2.68
C HIS A 158 -8.39 -20.98 -2.54
N LEU A 159 -7.89 -20.10 -3.42
CA LEU A 159 -8.17 -18.66 -3.34
C LEU A 159 -9.49 -18.30 -4.03
N GLN A 160 -10.24 -17.40 -3.41
CA GLN A 160 -11.42 -16.81 -4.02
C GLN A 160 -10.99 -15.78 -5.07
N LYS A 161 -11.46 -15.93 -6.32
CA LYS A 161 -11.18 -15.04 -7.44
C LYS A 161 -12.40 -14.14 -7.69
N ILE A 162 -12.28 -12.86 -7.42
CA ILE A 162 -13.36 -11.88 -7.56
C ILE A 162 -13.12 -11.04 -8.81
N PRO A 163 -14.03 -11.03 -9.79
CA PRO A 163 -13.97 -10.10 -10.92
C PRO A 163 -14.00 -8.66 -10.42
N VAL A 164 -13.21 -7.80 -11.06
CA VAL A 164 -13.13 -6.38 -10.69
C VAL A 164 -13.38 -5.48 -11.89
N LYS A 165 -13.90 -4.30 -11.63
CA LYS A 165 -14.11 -3.25 -12.61
C LYS A 165 -13.76 -1.89 -12.01
N LYS A 166 -13.61 -0.92 -12.87
CA LYS A 166 -13.45 0.47 -12.46
C LYS A 166 -14.52 0.88 -11.46
N ASP A 167 -14.11 1.67 -10.47
CA ASP A 167 -14.91 2.23 -9.37
C ASP A 167 -15.32 1.22 -8.28
N ASP A 168 -14.87 -0.03 -8.37
CA ASP A 168 -15.02 -0.98 -7.26
C ASP A 168 -14.14 -0.57 -6.07
N LEU A 169 -14.62 -0.89 -4.87
CA LEU A 169 -13.95 -0.63 -3.59
C LEU A 169 -13.86 -1.93 -2.79
N PHE A 170 -12.66 -2.24 -2.29
CA PHE A 170 -12.39 -3.42 -1.46
C PHE A 170 -11.74 -3.00 -0.16
N PHE A 171 -12.26 -3.48 0.96
CA PHE A 171 -11.63 -3.32 2.26
C PHE A 171 -10.98 -4.64 2.69
N VAL A 172 -9.66 -4.70 2.63
CA VAL A 172 -8.85 -5.88 2.97
C VAL A 172 -8.47 -5.81 4.44
N GLU A 173 -9.21 -6.52 5.28
CA GLU A 173 -8.88 -6.61 6.70
C GLU A 173 -7.54 -7.33 6.92
N ALA A 174 -6.81 -6.91 7.94
CA ALA A 174 -5.63 -7.64 8.41
C ALA A 174 -5.97 -9.11 8.69
N GLY A 175 -5.12 -10.02 8.22
CA GLY A 175 -5.36 -11.47 8.26
C GLY A 175 -6.01 -12.05 7.01
N THR A 176 -6.52 -11.23 6.10
CA THR A 176 -7.07 -11.71 4.83
C THR A 176 -5.95 -12.01 3.84
N ILE A 177 -5.94 -13.21 3.27
CA ILE A 177 -5.04 -13.59 2.16
C ILE A 177 -5.53 -12.91 0.87
N HIS A 178 -4.63 -12.28 0.12
CA HIS A 178 -5.02 -11.50 -1.06
C HIS A 178 -3.88 -11.32 -2.06
N ALA A 179 -4.25 -10.99 -3.31
CA ALA A 179 -3.35 -10.59 -4.38
C ALA A 179 -4.10 -9.81 -5.47
N ILE A 180 -3.35 -9.04 -6.25
CA ILE A 180 -3.78 -8.37 -7.49
C ILE A 180 -3.28 -9.18 -8.68
#